data_ac58d51762e48e668fdaae7463a5802e
#
_entry.id   ac58d51762e48e668fdaae7463a5802e
#
_cell.length_a   1.000
_cell.length_b   1.000
_cell.length_c   1.000
_cell.angle_alpha   90.00
_cell.angle_beta   90.00
_cell.angle_gamma   90.00
#
_symmetry.space_group_name_H-M   'P 1'
#
loop_
_entity.id
_entity.type
_entity.pdbx_description
1 polymer ?
#
loop_
_entity_poly.entity_id
_entity_poly.type
_entity_poly.pdbx_seq_one_letter_code
_entity_poly.pdbx_strand_id
1 'polypeptide(L)'
;MAHIFVLDDVLDAAVLTQRILSKKGHQVTIFTDEQEAMRYAMENQVDLAILDINLKKTNGISVLAALRRANPKIRVIMLTGYPTVETARKALHLGAADYCVKPIDKSELEQKVSAALAN
;
A
#
# COMPACT_ATOMS: atom_id res chain seq x y z
N MET A 1 16.96 -3.64 -0.90
CA MET A 1 16.04 -3.65 0.26
C MET A 1 15.26 -2.34 0.31
N ALA A 2 13.96 -2.41 0.50
CA ALA A 2 13.13 -1.23 0.60
C ALA A 2 12.41 -1.19 1.94
N HIS A 3 12.03 0.01 2.35
CA HIS A 3 11.21 0.22 3.54
C HIS A 3 9.75 0.39 3.10
N ILE A 4 8.91 -0.56 3.48
CA ILE A 4 7.52 -0.68 3.03
C ILE A 4 6.60 -0.65 4.25
N PHE A 5 5.46 0.06 4.15
CA PHE A 5 4.40 -0.17 5.11
C PHE A 5 3.15 -0.70 4.43
N VAL A 6 2.38 -1.47 5.18
CA VAL A 6 1.12 -2.05 4.71
C VAL A 6 0.02 -1.55 5.63
N LEU A 7 -1.02 -0.98 5.05
CA LEU A 7 -2.21 -0.55 5.80
C LEU A 7 -3.40 -1.38 5.32
N ASP A 8 -3.89 -2.24 6.20
CA ASP A 8 -5.03 -3.11 5.96
C ASP A 8 -5.73 -3.32 7.30
N ASP A 9 -7.02 -3.07 7.38
CA ASP A 9 -7.74 -3.20 8.64
C ASP A 9 -8.02 -4.65 9.05
N VAL A 10 -7.68 -5.61 8.19
CA VAL A 10 -7.70 -7.03 8.51
C VAL A 10 -6.26 -7.46 8.84
N LEU A 11 -5.98 -7.68 10.12
CA LEU A 11 -4.62 -7.97 10.58
C LEU A 11 -4.00 -9.17 9.88
N ASP A 12 -4.75 -10.26 9.69
CA ASP A 12 -4.23 -11.46 9.05
C ASP A 12 -3.77 -11.19 7.61
N ALA A 13 -4.49 -10.33 6.90
CA ALA A 13 -4.13 -9.95 5.53
C ALA A 13 -2.83 -9.12 5.53
N ALA A 14 -2.70 -8.18 6.47
CA ALA A 14 -1.49 -7.39 6.61
C ALA A 14 -0.28 -8.26 6.94
N VAL A 15 -0.45 -9.20 7.87
CA VAL A 15 0.63 -10.12 8.27
C VAL A 15 1.08 -10.99 7.09
N LEU A 16 0.13 -11.49 6.30
CA LEU A 16 0.48 -12.31 5.13
C LEU A 16 1.31 -11.51 4.14
N THR A 17 0.89 -10.29 3.83
CA THR A 17 1.62 -9.40 2.93
C THR A 17 3.03 -9.12 3.47
N GLN A 18 3.13 -8.85 4.77
CA GLN A 18 4.41 -8.64 5.43
C GLN A 18 5.35 -9.84 5.26
N ARG A 19 4.84 -11.05 5.50
CA ARG A 19 5.65 -12.26 5.39
C ARG A 19 6.20 -12.46 3.98
N ILE A 20 5.36 -12.25 2.99
CA ILE A 20 5.76 -12.41 1.59
C ILE A 20 6.90 -11.45 1.26
N LEU A 21 6.73 -10.19 1.59
CA LEU A 21 7.69 -9.16 1.20
C LEU A 21 8.94 -9.18 2.07
N SER A 22 8.84 -9.58 3.32
CA SER A 22 10.01 -9.71 4.20
C SER A 22 10.95 -10.78 3.69
N LYS A 23 10.44 -11.86 3.10
CA LYS A 23 11.28 -12.91 2.51
C LYS A 23 12.06 -12.43 1.32
N LYS A 24 11.65 -11.33 0.70
CA LYS A 24 12.39 -10.72 -0.41
C LYS A 24 13.41 -9.69 0.07
N GLY A 25 13.61 -9.58 1.37
CA GLY A 25 14.62 -8.68 1.93
C GLY A 25 14.13 -7.29 2.25
N HIS A 26 12.83 -7.02 2.14
CA HIS A 26 12.27 -5.71 2.48
C HIS A 26 12.00 -5.60 3.97
N GLN A 27 12.13 -4.39 4.49
CA GLN A 27 11.69 -4.06 5.85
C GLN A 27 10.23 -3.64 5.77
N VAL A 28 9.33 -4.43 6.39
CA VAL A 28 7.88 -4.21 6.24
C VAL A 28 7.25 -3.98 7.60
N THR A 29 6.57 -2.85 7.74
CA THR A 29 5.82 -2.49 8.94
C THR A 29 4.34 -2.53 8.60
N ILE A 30 3.51 -3.09 9.48
CA ILE A 30 2.08 -3.22 9.21
C ILE A 30 1.27 -2.35 10.16
N PHE A 31 0.16 -1.84 9.62
CA PHE A 31 -0.81 -1.02 10.36
C PHE A 31 -2.21 -1.47 10.05
N THR A 32 -3.08 -1.40 11.06
CA THR A 32 -4.51 -1.61 10.88
C THR A 32 -5.30 -0.32 11.08
N ASP A 33 -4.63 0.76 11.44
CA ASP A 33 -5.22 2.07 11.66
C ASP A 33 -4.53 3.14 10.80
N GLU A 34 -5.31 3.92 10.08
CA GLU A 34 -4.78 4.91 9.14
C GLU A 34 -4.05 6.06 9.83
N GLN A 35 -4.46 6.44 11.03
CA GLN A 35 -3.78 7.52 11.73
C GLN A 35 -2.37 7.11 12.15
N GLU A 36 -2.23 5.87 12.63
CA GLU A 36 -0.91 5.34 12.98
C GLU A 36 -0.02 5.22 11.75
N ALA A 37 -0.59 4.76 10.64
CA ALA A 37 0.16 4.62 9.39
C ALA A 37 0.64 5.98 8.89
N MET A 38 -0.22 6.99 8.92
CA MET A 38 0.15 8.34 8.49
C MET A 38 1.21 8.95 9.37
N ARG A 39 1.11 8.76 10.69
CA ARG A 39 2.12 9.26 11.63
C ARG A 39 3.47 8.62 11.33
N TYR A 40 3.47 7.31 11.12
CA TYR A 40 4.69 6.58 10.78
C TYR A 40 5.33 7.12 9.50
N ALA A 41 4.51 7.35 8.49
CA ALA A 41 4.98 7.87 7.21
C ALA A 41 5.56 9.28 7.32
N MET A 42 5.05 10.08 8.24
CA MET A 42 5.57 11.43 8.49
C MET A 42 6.91 11.41 9.22
N GLU A 43 7.16 10.40 10.04
CA GLU A 43 8.33 10.30 10.89
C GLU A 43 9.45 9.43 10.31
N ASN A 44 9.18 8.69 9.26
CA ASN A 44 10.14 7.74 8.69
C ASN A 44 10.20 7.89 7.18
N GLN A 45 11.33 7.50 6.60
CA GLN A 45 11.44 7.40 5.15
C GLN A 45 10.86 6.08 4.69
N VAL A 46 9.79 6.15 3.92
CA VAL A 46 9.09 4.99 3.40
C VAL A 46 9.19 5.03 1.88
N ASP A 47 9.62 3.92 1.29
CA ASP A 47 9.78 3.82 -0.17
C ASP A 47 8.46 3.45 -0.85
N LEU A 48 7.66 2.62 -0.20
CA LEU A 48 6.43 2.09 -0.78
C LEU A 48 5.38 1.88 0.30
N ALA A 49 4.16 2.25 -0.01
CA ALA A 49 2.99 1.95 0.82
C ALA A 49 2.06 1.03 0.06
N ILE A 50 1.53 0.01 0.73
CA ILE A 50 0.48 -0.85 0.19
C ILE A 50 -0.78 -0.57 1.00
N LEU A 51 -1.82 -0.09 0.34
CA LEU A 51 -3.03 0.39 0.98
C LEU A 51 -4.25 -0.41 0.55
N ASP A 52 -5.07 -0.83 1.51
CA ASP A 52 -6.41 -1.30 1.21
C ASP A 52 -7.31 -0.09 0.97
N ILE A 53 -8.27 -0.22 0.09
CA ILE A 53 -9.23 0.85 -0.20
C ILE A 53 -10.35 0.87 0.84
N ASN A 54 -10.87 -0.31 1.20
CA ASN A 54 -12.03 -0.41 2.08
C ASN A 54 -11.60 -0.53 3.53
N LEU A 55 -11.25 0.60 4.13
CA LEU A 55 -10.88 0.69 5.54
C LEU A 55 -12.12 1.01 6.38
N LYS A 56 -12.10 0.63 7.66
CA LYS A 56 -13.28 0.80 8.53
C LYS A 56 -13.65 2.26 8.77
N LYS A 57 -12.64 3.12 8.95
CA LYS A 57 -12.87 4.51 9.33
C LYS A 57 -12.73 5.48 8.18
N THR A 58 -12.10 5.06 7.10
CA THR A 58 -11.84 5.95 5.97
C THR A 58 -11.68 5.12 4.71
N ASN A 59 -11.49 5.81 3.60
CA ASN A 59 -11.25 5.20 2.31
C ASN A 59 -9.74 5.28 2.00
N GLY A 60 -9.16 4.19 1.52
CA GLY A 60 -7.73 4.16 1.18
C GLY A 60 -7.34 5.15 0.09
N ILE A 61 -8.29 5.58 -0.74
CA ILE A 61 -8.02 6.63 -1.73
C ILE A 61 -7.67 7.95 -1.03
N SER A 62 -8.36 8.26 0.08
CA SER A 62 -8.04 9.45 0.87
C SER A 62 -6.64 9.37 1.48
N VAL A 63 -6.26 8.19 1.93
CA VAL A 63 -4.90 7.95 2.47
C VAL A 63 -3.86 8.11 1.38
N LEU A 64 -4.13 7.57 0.19
CA LEU A 64 -3.26 7.75 -0.97
C LEU A 64 -3.03 9.23 -1.27
N ALA A 65 -4.11 10.00 -1.33
CA ALA A 65 -4.03 11.43 -1.61
C ALA A 65 -3.17 12.15 -0.57
N ALA A 66 -3.37 11.83 0.71
CA ALA A 66 -2.62 12.45 1.81
C ALA A 66 -1.13 12.09 1.75
N LEU A 67 -0.81 10.83 1.47
CA LEU A 67 0.57 10.37 1.37
C LEU A 67 1.30 11.05 0.21
N ARG A 68 0.66 11.11 -0.95
CA ARG A 68 1.26 11.74 -2.13
C ARG A 68 1.47 13.22 -1.93
N ARG A 69 0.59 13.88 -1.20
CA ARG A 69 0.71 15.30 -0.89
C ARG A 69 1.87 15.55 0.08
N ALA A 70 2.02 14.68 1.08
CA ALA A 70 3.09 14.79 2.08
C ALA A 70 4.45 14.40 1.52
N ASN A 71 4.50 13.40 0.63
CA ASN A 71 5.73 12.92 0.01
C ASN A 71 5.46 12.54 -1.45
N PRO A 72 5.69 13.45 -2.40
CA PRO A 72 5.42 13.16 -3.81
C PRO A 72 6.25 12.03 -4.40
N LYS A 73 7.31 11.59 -3.72
CA LYS A 73 8.17 10.51 -4.20
C LYS A 73 7.74 9.13 -3.70
N ILE A 74 6.83 9.04 -2.75
CA ILE A 74 6.39 7.75 -2.24
C ILE A 74 5.64 6.99 -3.33
N ARG A 75 5.95 5.71 -3.48
CA ARG A 75 5.19 4.84 -4.37
C ARG A 75 4.07 4.20 -3.58
N VAL A 76 2.91 4.07 -4.20
CA VAL A 76 1.74 3.49 -3.53
C VAL A 76 1.12 2.45 -4.44
N ILE A 77 0.85 1.26 -3.88
CA ILE A 77 0.07 0.22 -4.53
C ILE A 77 -1.25 0.10 -3.77
N MET A 78 -2.36 0.18 -4.51
CA MET A 78 -3.67 -0.08 -3.93
C MET A 78 -3.96 -1.58 -4.06
N LEU A 79 -4.47 -2.19 -2.99
CA LEU A 79 -4.78 -3.63 -2.98
C LEU A 79 -6.17 -3.79 -2.37
N THR A 80 -7.16 -4.18 -3.18
CA THR A 80 -8.55 -4.19 -2.76
C THR A 80 -9.29 -5.47 -3.13
N GLY A 81 -10.21 -5.89 -2.23
CA GLY A 81 -11.13 -6.99 -2.51
C GLY A 81 -12.42 -6.53 -3.21
N TYR A 82 -12.62 -5.23 -3.36
CA TYR A 82 -13.85 -4.67 -3.94
C TYR A 82 -13.50 -3.66 -5.03
N PRO A 83 -12.96 -4.13 -6.17
CA PRO A 83 -12.52 -3.23 -7.22
C PRO A 83 -13.70 -2.58 -7.95
N THR A 84 -13.53 -1.31 -8.28
CA THR A 84 -14.48 -0.59 -9.15
C THR A 84 -13.68 0.23 -10.15
N VAL A 85 -14.31 0.53 -11.29
CA VAL A 85 -13.70 1.40 -12.29
C VAL A 85 -13.42 2.78 -11.69
N GLU A 86 -14.35 3.26 -10.88
CA GLU A 86 -14.22 4.58 -10.24
C GLU A 86 -12.99 4.65 -9.33
N THR A 87 -12.80 3.68 -8.43
CA THR A 87 -11.67 3.70 -7.50
C THR A 87 -10.34 3.47 -8.23
N ALA A 88 -10.34 2.62 -9.26
CA ALA A 88 -9.14 2.40 -10.06
C ALA A 88 -8.71 3.69 -10.77
N ARG A 89 -9.68 4.39 -11.36
CA ARG A 89 -9.42 5.63 -12.07
C ARG A 89 -8.90 6.72 -11.13
N LYS A 90 -9.53 6.86 -9.96
CA LYS A 90 -9.09 7.81 -8.93
C LYS A 90 -7.68 7.51 -8.44
N ALA A 91 -7.38 6.24 -8.18
CA ALA A 91 -6.06 5.83 -7.70
C ALA A 91 -4.98 6.20 -8.72
N LEU A 92 -5.19 5.89 -9.98
CA LEU A 92 -4.22 6.22 -11.02
C LEU A 92 -4.07 7.73 -11.19
N HIS A 93 -5.17 8.46 -11.13
CA HIS A 93 -5.14 9.92 -11.25
C HIS A 93 -4.35 10.56 -10.09
N LEU A 94 -4.42 9.98 -8.91
CA LEU A 94 -3.68 10.47 -7.73
C LEU A 94 -2.24 9.97 -7.68
N GLY A 95 -1.81 9.22 -8.68
CA GLY A 95 -0.42 8.81 -8.81
C GLY A 95 -0.06 7.48 -8.18
N ALA A 96 -1.04 6.59 -7.93
CA ALA A 96 -0.74 5.24 -7.49
C ALA A 96 0.11 4.53 -8.56
N ALA A 97 1.11 3.79 -8.11
CA ALA A 97 1.96 3.02 -9.02
C ALA A 97 1.21 1.84 -9.62
N ASP A 98 0.28 1.26 -8.86
CA ASP A 98 -0.52 0.14 -9.36
C ASP A 98 -1.81 0.00 -8.56
N TYR A 99 -2.74 -0.75 -9.12
CA TYR A 99 -4.04 -1.04 -8.51
C TYR A 99 -4.28 -2.54 -8.68
N CYS A 100 -4.26 -3.25 -7.56
CA CYS A 100 -4.32 -4.72 -7.57
C CYS A 100 -5.57 -5.22 -6.87
N VAL A 101 -6.05 -6.39 -7.28
CA VAL A 101 -7.28 -6.99 -6.78
C VAL A 101 -6.96 -8.22 -5.93
N LYS A 102 -7.56 -8.28 -4.73
CA LYS A 102 -7.48 -9.45 -3.86
C LYS A 102 -8.39 -10.57 -4.37
N PRO A 103 -8.04 -11.83 -4.21
CA PRO A 103 -6.77 -12.31 -3.67
C PRO A 103 -5.64 -12.15 -4.68
N ILE A 104 -4.48 -11.73 -4.20
CA ILE A 104 -3.30 -11.62 -5.05
C ILE A 104 -2.33 -12.73 -4.67
N ASP A 105 -1.77 -13.43 -5.64
CA ASP A 105 -0.83 -14.48 -5.32
C ASP A 105 0.55 -13.89 -4.99
N LYS A 106 1.36 -14.71 -4.34
CA LYS A 106 2.68 -14.33 -3.88
C LYS A 106 3.55 -13.78 -5.02
N SER A 107 3.57 -14.49 -6.13
CA SER A 107 4.41 -14.12 -7.28
C SER A 107 3.98 -12.78 -7.89
N GLU A 108 2.68 -12.58 -8.02
CA GLU A 108 2.16 -11.33 -8.56
C GLU A 108 2.49 -10.16 -7.63
N LEU A 109 2.31 -10.33 -6.32
CA LEU A 109 2.63 -9.29 -5.36
C LEU A 109 4.10 -8.91 -5.40
N GLU A 110 4.98 -9.91 -5.44
CA GLU A 110 6.42 -9.68 -5.53
C GLU A 110 6.79 -8.90 -6.80
N GLN A 111 6.19 -9.27 -7.92
CA GLN A 111 6.44 -8.59 -9.20
C GLN A 111 5.96 -7.14 -9.19
N LYS A 112 4.76 -6.89 -8.65
CA LYS A 112 4.20 -5.54 -8.59
C LYS A 112 5.03 -4.62 -7.70
N VAL A 113 5.49 -5.14 -6.56
CA VAL A 113 6.34 -4.37 -5.66
C VAL A 113 7.68 -4.07 -6.31
N SER A 114 8.29 -5.06 -6.93
CA SER A 114 9.57 -4.89 -7.62
C SER A 114 9.47 -3.85 -8.73
N ALA A 115 8.40 -3.92 -9.54
CA ALA A 115 8.18 -2.96 -10.61
C ALA A 115 7.97 -1.54 -10.09
N ALA A 116 7.19 -1.38 -9.01
CA ALA A 116 6.95 -0.07 -8.42
C ALA A 116 8.24 0.55 -7.87
N LEU A 117 9.10 -0.26 -7.26
CA LEU A 117 10.36 0.21 -6.68
C LEU A 117 11.41 0.54 -7.74
N ALA A 118 11.29 -0.02 -8.93
CA ALA A 118 12.26 0.20 -10.01
C ALA A 118 12.09 1.56 -10.69
N ASN A 119 10.97 2.21 -10.50
CA ASN A 119 10.66 3.48 -11.18
C ASN A 119 10.97 4.71 -10.34
#